data_df607d92804ffb36f15bee690a8b5d50
#
_entry.id   df607d92804ffb36f15bee690a8b5d50
#
_cell.length_a   1.000
_cell.length_b   1.000
_cell.length_c   1.000
_cell.angle_alpha   90.00
_cell.angle_beta   90.00
_cell.angle_gamma   90.00
#
_symmetry.space_group_name_H-M   'P 1'
#
loop_
_entity.id
_entity.type
_entity.pdbx_description
1 polymer ?
#
loop_
_entity_poly.entity_id
_entity_poly.type
_entity_poly.pdbx_seq_one_letter_code
_entity_poly.pdbx_strand_id
1 'polypeptide(L)'
;GLLYGNGDAVIGINPATDNVAQSIRLMQMLDEVIHKYDIPTQSCVLTHVTNTREAIEAGAPVDLVFQSIGGTEATNTSFGFGLSDLAETRDAALALERGTVGNNVMYFETGQGSSLSAGAHHGLDQQTCEARAYGVARHFDPLLVNTVVGFIGPEYLYDGKEIIRAGLEDHFCGKLLGVPMGCDVCYTNHAEADQNDM
;
A
#
# COMPACT_ATOMS: atom_id res chain seq x y z
N GLY A 1 12.72 -14.36 -4.31
CA GLY A 1 11.31 -14.62 -3.96
C GLY A 1 10.71 -15.71 -4.84
N LEU A 2 10.80 -15.56 -6.15
CA LEU A 2 10.28 -16.55 -7.11
C LEU A 2 10.90 -17.94 -6.93
N LEU A 3 12.22 -18.00 -6.70
CA LEU A 3 12.92 -19.29 -6.43
C LEU A 3 12.48 -19.95 -5.12
N TYR A 4 11.90 -19.19 -4.20
CA TYR A 4 11.34 -19.70 -2.95
C TYR A 4 9.84 -20.02 -3.01
N GLY A 5 9.24 -19.98 -4.20
CA GLY A 5 7.86 -20.39 -4.42
C GLY A 5 6.81 -19.30 -4.20
N ASN A 6 7.18 -18.02 -4.27
CA ASN A 6 6.27 -16.89 -4.15
C ASN A 6 5.62 -16.54 -5.52
N GLY A 7 5.23 -17.54 -6.29
CA GLY A 7 4.81 -17.37 -7.68
C GLY A 7 3.49 -16.63 -7.89
N ASP A 8 2.59 -16.70 -6.93
CA ASP A 8 1.26 -16.04 -6.97
C ASP A 8 1.21 -14.74 -6.13
N ALA A 9 2.35 -14.34 -5.57
CA ALA A 9 2.47 -13.07 -4.87
C ALA A 9 2.56 -11.89 -5.84
N VAL A 10 2.44 -10.68 -5.30
CA VAL A 10 2.69 -9.43 -6.03
C VAL A 10 4.19 -9.20 -6.14
N ILE A 11 4.70 -8.87 -7.33
CA ILE A 11 6.04 -8.30 -7.49
C ILE A 11 5.92 -6.78 -7.39
N GLY A 12 6.45 -6.20 -6.30
CA GLY A 12 6.42 -4.77 -6.04
C GLY A 12 7.80 -4.11 -6.17
N ILE A 13 7.83 -2.88 -6.68
CA ILE A 13 9.01 -2.02 -6.65
C ILE A 13 8.65 -0.69 -6.02
N ASN A 14 9.41 -0.31 -4.99
CA ASN A 14 9.40 1.04 -4.43
C ASN A 14 10.38 1.91 -5.25
N PRO A 15 9.90 2.87 -6.06
CA PRO A 15 10.79 3.72 -6.82
C PRO A 15 11.54 4.69 -5.89
N ALA A 16 12.80 4.97 -6.19
CA ALA A 16 13.60 5.93 -5.41
C ALA A 16 13.08 7.37 -5.55
N THR A 17 12.36 7.66 -6.61
CA THR A 17 11.72 8.96 -6.86
C THR A 17 10.34 8.73 -7.46
N ASP A 18 9.38 9.55 -7.03
CA ASP A 18 8.01 9.51 -7.54
C ASP A 18 7.91 10.31 -8.85
N ASN A 19 8.40 9.73 -9.93
CA ASN A 19 8.50 10.34 -11.26
C ASN A 19 7.80 9.47 -12.30
N VAL A 20 6.81 10.03 -12.99
CA VAL A 20 5.97 9.32 -13.98
C VAL A 20 6.79 8.55 -15.02
N ALA A 21 7.78 9.20 -15.64
CA ALA A 21 8.58 8.57 -16.69
C ALA A 21 9.40 7.38 -16.18
N GLN A 22 9.92 7.45 -14.95
CA GLN A 22 10.63 6.33 -14.33
C GLN A 22 9.67 5.22 -13.91
N SER A 23 8.51 5.58 -13.35
CA SER A 23 7.48 4.62 -13.01
C SER A 23 7.01 3.82 -14.22
N ILE A 24 6.77 4.47 -15.35
CA ILE A 24 6.44 3.79 -16.63
C ILE A 24 7.52 2.78 -17.02
N ARG A 25 8.80 3.15 -16.94
CA ARG A 25 9.90 2.23 -17.26
C ARG A 25 9.94 1.02 -16.33
N LEU A 26 9.67 1.22 -15.04
CA LEU A 26 9.60 0.12 -14.08
C LEU A 26 8.41 -0.80 -14.36
N MET A 27 7.24 -0.24 -14.67
CA MET A 27 6.06 -1.01 -15.06
C MET A 27 6.34 -1.87 -16.30
N GLN A 28 6.93 -1.27 -17.34
CA GLN A 28 7.32 -1.99 -18.56
C GLN A 28 8.36 -3.09 -18.28
N MET A 29 9.36 -2.82 -17.47
CA MET A 29 10.37 -3.79 -17.09
C MET A 29 9.77 -4.98 -16.34
N LEU A 30 8.87 -4.73 -15.39
CA LEU A 30 8.18 -5.80 -14.65
C LEU A 30 7.31 -6.64 -15.59
N ASP A 31 6.57 -6.01 -16.48
CA ASP A 31 5.75 -6.68 -17.48
C ASP A 31 6.60 -7.59 -18.39
N GLU A 32 7.72 -7.08 -18.89
CA GLU A 32 8.67 -7.86 -19.70
C GLU A 32 9.21 -9.07 -18.95
N VAL A 33 9.58 -8.91 -17.68
CA VAL A 33 10.10 -10.01 -16.85
C VAL A 33 9.03 -11.07 -16.60
N ILE A 34 7.82 -10.65 -16.24
CA ILE A 34 6.67 -11.53 -16.00
C ILE A 34 6.37 -12.37 -17.24
N HIS A 35 6.27 -11.74 -18.40
CA HIS A 35 6.01 -12.44 -19.66
C HIS A 35 7.17 -13.34 -20.10
N LYS A 36 8.41 -12.85 -19.97
CA LYS A 36 9.61 -13.60 -20.39
C LYS A 36 9.76 -14.92 -19.67
N TYR A 37 9.40 -14.96 -18.39
CA TYR A 37 9.59 -16.12 -17.53
C TYR A 37 8.29 -16.84 -17.18
N ASP A 38 7.16 -16.41 -17.78
CA ASP A 38 5.83 -16.96 -17.54
C ASP A 38 5.51 -17.03 -16.03
N ILE A 39 5.69 -15.92 -15.34
CA ILE A 39 5.53 -15.85 -13.89
C ILE A 39 4.05 -15.63 -13.56
N PRO A 40 3.42 -16.53 -12.78
CA PRO A 40 2.00 -16.38 -12.40
C PRO A 40 1.82 -15.34 -11.30
N THR A 41 2.06 -14.08 -11.62
CA THR A 41 1.99 -12.96 -10.67
C THR A 41 1.49 -11.71 -11.35
N GLN A 42 1.26 -10.68 -10.56
CA GLN A 42 0.95 -9.32 -11.00
C GLN A 42 1.96 -8.34 -10.44
N SER A 43 2.13 -7.21 -11.11
CA SER A 43 3.11 -6.20 -10.75
C SER A 43 2.49 -5.01 -10.04
N CYS A 44 3.29 -4.34 -9.21
CA CYS A 44 2.96 -3.06 -8.63
C CYS A 44 4.20 -2.16 -8.57
N VAL A 45 4.13 -0.98 -9.15
CA VAL A 45 5.09 0.09 -8.86
C VAL A 45 4.45 0.99 -7.81
N LEU A 46 5.09 1.10 -6.63
CA LEU A 46 4.55 1.81 -5.48
C LEU A 46 4.75 3.33 -5.66
N THR A 47 4.07 3.88 -6.64
CA THR A 47 4.08 5.30 -6.99
C THR A 47 2.73 5.94 -6.65
N HIS A 48 2.68 7.25 -6.51
CA HIS A 48 1.48 7.99 -6.17
C HIS A 48 0.33 7.72 -7.17
N VAL A 49 -0.91 7.69 -6.69
CA VAL A 49 -2.09 7.36 -7.50
C VAL A 49 -2.23 8.26 -8.74
N THR A 50 -1.91 9.55 -8.64
CA THR A 50 -1.95 10.47 -9.78
C THR A 50 -0.90 10.12 -10.84
N ASN A 51 0.30 9.70 -10.42
CA ASN A 51 1.34 9.24 -11.34
C ASN A 51 0.93 7.94 -12.03
N THR A 52 0.26 7.04 -11.30
CA THR A 52 -0.29 5.81 -11.88
C THR A 52 -1.32 6.13 -12.95
N ARG A 53 -2.22 7.10 -12.71
CA ARG A 53 -3.20 7.56 -13.71
C ARG A 53 -2.51 8.10 -14.97
N GLU A 54 -1.54 8.99 -14.81
CA GLU A 54 -0.77 9.51 -15.95
C GLU A 54 -0.02 8.40 -16.70
N ALA A 55 0.50 7.39 -15.99
CA ALA A 55 1.13 6.24 -16.61
C ALA A 55 0.13 5.41 -17.45
N ILE A 56 -1.09 5.19 -16.95
CA ILE A 56 -2.17 4.52 -17.69
C ILE A 56 -2.51 5.30 -18.96
N GLU A 57 -2.69 6.61 -18.85
CA GLU A 57 -2.97 7.50 -20.00
C GLU A 57 -1.83 7.46 -21.04
N ALA A 58 -0.59 7.24 -20.60
CA ALA A 58 0.56 7.05 -21.48
C ALA A 58 0.71 5.62 -22.03
N GLY A 59 -0.21 4.70 -21.71
CA GLY A 59 -0.23 3.32 -22.19
C GLY A 59 0.69 2.37 -21.43
N ALA A 60 1.04 2.67 -20.19
CA ALA A 60 1.84 1.77 -19.36
C ALA A 60 1.03 0.52 -18.93
N PRO A 61 1.69 -0.64 -18.78
CA PRO A 61 1.04 -1.87 -18.34
C PRO A 61 0.88 -1.89 -16.81
N VAL A 62 -0.24 -1.35 -16.33
CA VAL A 62 -0.55 -1.27 -14.89
C VAL A 62 -1.43 -2.44 -14.49
N ASP A 63 -0.95 -3.31 -13.60
CA ASP A 63 -1.73 -4.40 -13.01
C ASP A 63 -2.41 -3.94 -11.71
N LEU A 64 -1.68 -3.25 -10.85
CA LEU A 64 -2.16 -2.77 -9.55
C LEU A 64 -1.93 -1.26 -9.39
N VAL A 65 -2.88 -0.61 -8.76
CA VAL A 65 -2.83 0.80 -8.35
C VAL A 65 -2.45 0.87 -6.89
N PHE A 66 -1.33 1.51 -6.59
CA PHE A 66 -0.85 1.72 -5.23
C PHE A 66 -1.25 3.09 -4.70
N GLN A 67 -1.56 3.18 -3.40
CA GLN A 67 -1.61 4.43 -2.65
C GLN A 67 -1.50 4.18 -1.15
N SER A 68 -0.69 4.97 -0.46
CA SER A 68 -0.72 5.08 1.00
C SER A 68 -1.91 5.92 1.43
N ILE A 69 -2.73 5.42 2.35
CA ILE A 69 -3.96 6.08 2.82
C ILE A 69 -3.94 6.28 4.33
N GLY A 70 -4.58 7.34 4.79
CA GLY A 70 -4.74 7.65 6.20
C GLY A 70 -6.21 7.70 6.64
N GLY A 71 -6.42 7.79 7.94
CA GLY A 71 -7.74 7.71 8.58
C GLY A 71 -8.55 9.00 8.59
N THR A 72 -8.04 10.08 8.03
CA THR A 72 -8.75 11.36 7.91
C THR A 72 -8.61 11.94 6.51
N GLU A 73 -9.60 12.70 6.08
CA GLU A 73 -9.54 13.42 4.81
C GLU A 73 -8.34 14.39 4.78
N ALA A 74 -8.07 15.05 5.90
CA ALA A 74 -6.92 15.95 6.01
C ALA A 74 -5.59 15.23 5.80
N THR A 75 -5.46 13.99 6.29
CA THR A 75 -4.27 13.15 6.02
C THR A 75 -4.13 12.87 4.54
N ASN A 76 -5.20 12.39 3.89
CA ASN A 76 -5.16 12.03 2.47
C ASN A 76 -4.92 13.26 1.59
N THR A 77 -5.49 14.40 1.94
CA THR A 77 -5.21 15.69 1.29
C THR A 77 -3.74 16.10 1.45
N SER A 78 -3.14 15.86 2.61
CA SER A 78 -1.70 16.14 2.83
C SER A 78 -0.80 15.23 2.00
N PHE A 79 -1.27 14.04 1.65
CA PHE A 79 -0.61 13.12 0.72
C PHE A 79 -0.85 13.48 -0.75
N GLY A 80 -1.70 14.45 -1.03
CA GLY A 80 -1.92 14.98 -2.38
C GLY A 80 -3.03 14.29 -3.17
N PHE A 81 -3.95 13.58 -2.54
CA PHE A 81 -5.07 12.92 -3.22
C PHE A 81 -6.37 13.00 -2.42
N GLY A 82 -7.48 12.74 -3.12
CA GLY A 82 -8.81 12.54 -2.56
C GLY A 82 -9.44 11.21 -3.01
N LEU A 83 -10.64 10.93 -2.54
CA LEU A 83 -11.36 9.70 -2.91
C LEU A 83 -11.68 9.64 -4.41
N SER A 84 -11.87 10.79 -5.07
CA SER A 84 -12.09 10.86 -6.51
C SER A 84 -10.87 10.36 -7.30
N ASP A 85 -9.65 10.73 -6.87
CA ASP A 85 -8.43 10.28 -7.53
C ASP A 85 -8.27 8.77 -7.44
N LEU A 86 -8.62 8.17 -6.30
CA LEU A 86 -8.63 6.72 -6.13
C LEU A 86 -9.65 6.06 -7.05
N ALA A 87 -10.88 6.59 -7.11
CA ALA A 87 -11.95 6.04 -7.94
C ALA A 87 -11.60 6.11 -9.43
N GLU A 88 -11.19 7.28 -9.92
CA GLU A 88 -10.84 7.50 -11.32
C GLU A 88 -9.67 6.60 -11.76
N THR A 89 -8.64 6.48 -10.92
CA THR A 89 -7.48 5.65 -11.25
C THR A 89 -7.82 4.15 -11.20
N ARG A 90 -8.64 3.72 -10.19
CA ARG A 90 -9.17 2.36 -10.15
C ARG A 90 -9.94 2.01 -11.42
N ASP A 91 -10.85 2.87 -11.84
CA ASP A 91 -11.67 2.64 -13.03
C ASP A 91 -10.81 2.61 -14.30
N ALA A 92 -9.80 3.46 -14.40
CA ALA A 92 -8.84 3.45 -15.49
C ALA A 92 -8.02 2.15 -15.52
N ALA A 93 -7.59 1.64 -14.36
CA ALA A 93 -6.86 0.38 -14.27
C ALA A 93 -7.74 -0.82 -14.63
N LEU A 94 -9.00 -0.84 -14.19
CA LEU A 94 -9.97 -1.87 -14.57
C LEU A 94 -10.22 -1.92 -16.08
N ALA A 95 -10.24 -0.76 -16.74
CA ALA A 95 -10.42 -0.68 -18.19
C ALA A 95 -9.25 -1.28 -18.99
N LEU A 96 -8.07 -1.48 -18.37
CA LEU A 96 -6.96 -2.19 -19.01
C LEU A 96 -7.15 -3.71 -19.08
N GLU A 97 -8.09 -4.26 -18.30
CA GLU A 97 -8.36 -5.70 -18.19
C GLU A 97 -7.12 -6.56 -17.90
N ARG A 98 -6.18 -6.02 -17.11
CA ARG A 98 -4.90 -6.67 -16.77
C ARG A 98 -4.90 -7.38 -15.42
N GLY A 99 -5.88 -7.12 -14.56
CA GLY A 99 -5.96 -7.71 -13.23
C GLY A 99 -6.03 -9.24 -13.28
N THR A 100 -5.18 -9.90 -12.51
CA THR A 100 -5.16 -11.38 -12.41
C THR A 100 -6.11 -11.92 -11.35
N VAL A 101 -6.56 -11.05 -10.44
CA VAL A 101 -7.49 -11.38 -9.35
C VAL A 101 -8.76 -10.53 -9.50
N GLY A 102 -9.56 -10.84 -10.52
CA GLY A 102 -10.83 -10.17 -10.77
C GLY A 102 -10.71 -8.65 -10.82
N ASN A 103 -11.58 -7.97 -10.08
CA ASN A 103 -11.64 -6.51 -10.03
C ASN A 103 -10.85 -5.91 -8.84
N ASN A 104 -10.02 -6.68 -8.17
CA ASN A 104 -9.23 -6.24 -7.03
C ASN A 104 -7.89 -5.65 -7.51
N VAL A 105 -7.93 -4.43 -8.04
CA VAL A 105 -6.74 -3.76 -8.61
C VAL A 105 -6.09 -2.75 -7.67
N MET A 106 -6.66 -2.53 -6.47
CA MET A 106 -6.12 -1.57 -5.51
C MET A 106 -5.20 -2.26 -4.51
N TYR A 107 -4.05 -1.66 -4.30
CA TYR A 107 -3.10 -1.99 -3.25
C TYR A 107 -2.90 -0.78 -2.34
N PHE A 108 -3.31 -0.87 -1.09
CA PHE A 108 -3.15 0.21 -0.14
C PHE A 108 -2.07 -0.09 0.88
N GLU A 109 -1.36 0.94 1.28
CA GLU A 109 -0.57 0.94 2.51
C GLU A 109 -1.21 1.84 3.55
N THR A 110 -1.07 1.45 4.80
CA THR A 110 -1.53 2.20 5.97
C THR A 110 -0.44 2.19 7.04
N GLY A 111 -0.59 3.03 8.05
CA GLY A 111 0.28 3.04 9.23
C GLY A 111 -0.38 3.83 10.35
N GLN A 112 -0.37 3.29 11.56
CA GLN A 112 -1.03 3.87 12.72
C GLN A 112 -0.61 5.33 12.99
N GLY A 113 0.65 5.66 12.74
CA GLY A 113 1.19 7.00 12.98
C GLY A 113 0.94 8.03 11.89
N SER A 114 0.44 7.65 10.71
CA SER A 114 0.38 8.52 9.54
C SER A 114 -0.40 9.81 9.75
N SER A 115 -1.60 9.74 10.34
CA SER A 115 -2.43 10.92 10.60
C SER A 115 -1.85 11.83 11.67
N LEU A 116 -1.11 11.28 12.64
CA LEU A 116 -0.42 12.05 13.67
C LEU A 116 0.77 12.80 13.08
N SER A 117 1.58 12.12 12.27
CA SER A 117 2.71 12.74 11.56
C SER A 117 2.29 13.90 10.67
N ALA A 118 1.17 13.75 9.99
CA ALA A 118 0.60 14.79 9.15
C ALA A 118 -0.03 15.95 9.96
N GLY A 119 -0.12 15.83 11.31
CA GLY A 119 -0.85 16.79 12.13
C GLY A 119 -2.35 16.82 11.84
N ALA A 120 -2.89 15.75 11.30
CA ALA A 120 -4.22 15.67 10.70
C ALA A 120 -5.15 14.67 11.41
N HIS A 121 -4.82 14.25 12.63
CA HIS A 121 -5.59 13.25 13.38
C HIS A 121 -6.82 13.82 14.12
N HIS A 122 -6.93 15.14 14.24
CA HIS A 122 -8.06 15.82 14.90
C HIS A 122 -8.37 15.32 16.33
N GLY A 123 -7.33 14.94 17.09
CA GLY A 123 -7.47 14.41 18.46
C GLY A 123 -7.86 12.94 18.54
N LEU A 124 -7.97 12.24 17.43
CA LEU A 124 -8.16 10.79 17.40
C LEU A 124 -6.84 10.09 17.74
N ASP A 125 -6.96 8.91 18.36
CA ASP A 125 -5.81 8.03 18.59
C ASP A 125 -5.40 7.29 17.31
N GLN A 126 -4.21 6.67 17.35
CA GLN A 126 -3.61 5.98 16.22
C GLN A 126 -4.46 4.81 15.71
N GLN A 127 -5.00 4.00 16.61
CA GLN A 127 -5.80 2.83 16.26
C GLN A 127 -7.12 3.24 15.62
N THR A 128 -7.76 4.29 16.13
CA THR A 128 -8.97 4.85 15.51
C THR A 128 -8.67 5.39 14.10
N CYS A 129 -7.55 6.08 13.92
CA CYS A 129 -7.13 6.54 12.59
C CYS A 129 -6.90 5.36 11.65
N GLU A 130 -6.25 4.30 12.10
CA GLU A 130 -6.00 3.11 11.28
C GLU A 130 -7.31 2.39 10.90
N ALA A 131 -8.21 2.18 11.84
CA ALA A 131 -9.52 1.59 11.55
C ALA A 131 -10.32 2.40 10.53
N ARG A 132 -10.21 3.72 10.55
CA ARG A 132 -10.84 4.61 9.56
C ARG A 132 -10.18 4.48 8.18
N ALA A 133 -8.86 4.32 8.11
CA ALA A 133 -8.16 4.03 6.85
C ALA A 133 -8.66 2.72 6.22
N TYR A 134 -8.89 1.67 7.03
CA TYR A 134 -9.50 0.43 6.54
C TYR A 134 -10.93 0.62 6.01
N GLY A 135 -11.68 1.58 6.56
CA GLY A 135 -12.97 1.97 6.01
C GLY A 135 -12.85 2.52 4.58
N VAL A 136 -11.83 3.34 4.32
CA VAL A 136 -11.52 3.82 2.96
C VAL A 136 -11.12 2.64 2.06
N ALA A 137 -10.19 1.82 2.51
CA ALA A 137 -9.73 0.67 1.75
C ALA A 137 -10.89 -0.25 1.36
N ARG A 138 -11.74 -0.61 2.30
CA ARG A 138 -12.90 -1.47 2.09
C ARG A 138 -13.86 -0.94 1.01
N HIS A 139 -14.00 0.39 0.91
CA HIS A 139 -14.85 1.02 -0.11
C HIS A 139 -14.38 0.70 -1.55
N PHE A 140 -13.08 0.49 -1.73
CA PHE A 140 -12.48 0.20 -3.03
C PHE A 140 -12.25 -1.29 -3.31
N ASP A 141 -12.64 -2.18 -2.41
CA ASP A 141 -12.49 -3.64 -2.54
C ASP A 141 -11.05 -4.03 -2.97
N PRO A 142 -10.04 -3.78 -2.12
CA PRO A 142 -8.65 -3.91 -2.51
C PRO A 142 -8.20 -5.36 -2.63
N LEU A 143 -7.15 -5.60 -3.42
CA LEU A 143 -6.42 -6.85 -3.40
C LEU A 143 -5.70 -7.05 -2.07
N LEU A 144 -5.07 -5.97 -1.57
CA LEU A 144 -4.24 -5.99 -0.37
C LEU A 144 -4.28 -4.64 0.33
N VAL A 145 -4.33 -4.69 1.65
CA VAL A 145 -3.96 -3.57 2.52
C VAL A 145 -2.76 -4.01 3.34
N ASN A 146 -1.63 -3.36 3.14
CA ASN A 146 -0.42 -3.62 3.88
C ASN A 146 -0.30 -2.58 5.00
N THR A 147 -0.43 -3.00 6.26
CA THR A 147 -0.14 -2.12 7.38
C THR A 147 1.36 -2.10 7.64
N VAL A 148 1.92 -0.90 7.75
CA VAL A 148 3.35 -0.71 8.03
C VAL A 148 3.51 -0.28 9.47
N VAL A 149 3.85 -1.23 10.31
CA VAL A 149 3.99 -1.03 11.76
C VAL A 149 5.17 -0.10 12.05
N GLY A 150 4.89 0.99 12.79
CA GLY A 150 5.92 1.96 13.18
C GLY A 150 6.49 2.81 12.05
N PHE A 151 5.82 2.87 10.91
CA PHE A 151 6.23 3.70 9.78
C PHE A 151 5.60 5.10 9.85
N ILE A 152 6.40 6.12 9.62
CA ILE A 152 5.99 7.53 9.54
C ILE A 152 5.12 7.96 10.74
N GLY A 153 5.75 8.39 11.80
CA GLY A 153 4.98 9.02 12.85
C GLY A 153 5.67 9.09 14.19
N PRO A 154 4.99 9.70 15.15
CA PRO A 154 5.45 9.72 16.53
C PRO A 154 5.30 8.35 17.21
N GLU A 155 4.81 7.35 16.51
CA GLU A 155 4.74 5.99 16.99
C GLU A 155 6.16 5.43 17.07
N TYR A 156 6.70 5.43 18.27
CA TYR A 156 7.96 4.79 18.57
C TYR A 156 7.70 3.58 19.46
N LEU A 157 7.91 2.40 18.91
CA LEU A 157 7.70 1.14 19.61
C LEU A 157 9.05 0.68 20.19
N TYR A 158 9.13 0.62 21.52
CA TYR A 158 10.39 0.45 22.23
C TYR A 158 10.87 -0.99 22.34
N ASP A 159 9.97 -1.95 22.20
CA ASP A 159 10.30 -3.37 22.30
C ASP A 159 9.46 -4.24 21.37
N GLY A 160 9.86 -5.49 21.18
CA GLY A 160 9.20 -6.43 20.30
C GLY A 160 7.75 -6.74 20.70
N LYS A 161 7.39 -6.63 21.97
CA LYS A 161 5.99 -6.87 22.39
C LYS A 161 5.08 -5.74 21.90
N GLU A 162 5.56 -4.50 21.91
CA GLU A 162 4.83 -3.36 21.37
C GLU A 162 4.70 -3.47 19.84
N ILE A 163 5.75 -3.91 19.16
CA ILE A 163 5.73 -4.17 17.72
C ILE A 163 4.70 -5.25 17.36
N ILE A 164 4.76 -6.39 18.06
CA ILE A 164 3.81 -7.51 17.88
C ILE A 164 2.38 -7.03 18.17
N ARG A 165 2.17 -6.29 19.27
CA ARG A 165 0.85 -5.77 19.63
C ARG A 165 0.29 -4.88 18.52
N ALA A 166 1.06 -3.90 18.04
CA ALA A 166 0.61 -2.98 17.00
C ALA A 166 0.26 -3.72 15.70
N GLY A 167 1.12 -4.64 15.26
CA GLY A 167 0.85 -5.46 14.07
C GLY A 167 -0.40 -6.33 14.22
N LEU A 168 -0.61 -6.94 15.40
CA LEU A 168 -1.80 -7.75 15.66
C LEU A 168 -3.06 -6.90 15.73
N GLU A 169 -3.03 -5.73 16.37
CA GLU A 169 -4.16 -4.80 16.43
C GLU A 169 -4.63 -4.40 15.04
N ASP A 170 -3.71 -4.00 14.18
CA ASP A 170 -3.99 -3.63 12.80
C ASP A 170 -4.56 -4.80 12.02
N HIS A 171 -3.92 -5.95 12.13
CA HIS A 171 -4.34 -7.15 11.41
C HIS A 171 -5.73 -7.64 11.85
N PHE A 172 -5.99 -7.68 13.16
CA PHE A 172 -7.31 -8.02 13.67
C PHE A 172 -8.37 -7.02 13.24
N CYS A 173 -8.08 -5.73 13.34
CA CYS A 173 -9.01 -4.69 12.92
C CYS A 173 -9.37 -4.83 11.42
N GLY A 174 -8.38 -4.98 10.56
CA GLY A 174 -8.60 -5.17 9.13
C GLY A 174 -9.40 -6.44 8.82
N LYS A 175 -9.07 -7.57 9.47
CA LYS A 175 -9.82 -8.82 9.30
C LYS A 175 -11.27 -8.72 9.78
N LEU A 176 -11.53 -8.05 10.89
CA LEU A 176 -12.90 -7.80 11.37
C LEU A 176 -13.70 -6.94 10.40
N LEU A 177 -13.05 -6.03 9.70
CA LEU A 177 -13.67 -5.21 8.66
C LEU A 177 -13.77 -5.91 7.30
N GLY A 178 -13.28 -7.14 7.18
CA GLY A 178 -13.31 -7.92 5.94
C GLY A 178 -12.31 -7.45 4.90
N VAL A 179 -11.19 -6.88 5.33
CA VAL A 179 -10.13 -6.38 4.43
C VAL A 179 -9.01 -7.43 4.33
N PRO A 180 -8.46 -7.70 3.14
CA PRO A 180 -7.28 -8.55 2.98
C PRO A 180 -6.04 -7.83 3.49
N MET A 181 -5.42 -8.39 4.55
CA MET A 181 -4.34 -7.74 5.29
C MET A 181 -2.98 -8.37 5.02
N GLY A 182 -1.99 -7.51 4.73
CA GLY A 182 -0.58 -7.76 4.88
C GLY A 182 -0.01 -6.99 6.08
N CYS A 183 1.19 -7.33 6.51
CA CYS A 183 1.88 -6.63 7.58
C CYS A 183 3.36 -6.48 7.21
N ASP A 184 3.87 -5.28 7.41
CA ASP A 184 5.28 -4.96 7.27
C ASP A 184 5.78 -4.26 8.54
N VAL A 185 7.03 -4.50 8.92
CA VAL A 185 7.66 -3.85 10.05
C VAL A 185 8.79 -2.95 9.56
N CYS A 186 8.64 -1.64 9.81
CA CYS A 186 9.63 -0.68 9.37
C CYS A 186 10.88 -0.71 10.25
N TYR A 187 11.89 -1.44 9.81
CA TYR A 187 13.16 -1.58 10.51
C TYR A 187 13.83 -0.24 10.87
N THR A 188 13.73 0.75 10.00
CA THR A 188 14.39 2.04 10.23
C THR A 188 13.86 2.81 11.43
N ASN A 189 12.59 2.63 11.77
CA ASN A 189 11.96 3.28 12.92
C ASN A 189 12.16 2.48 14.23
N HIS A 190 12.59 1.23 14.11
CA HIS A 190 12.81 0.32 15.24
C HIS A 190 14.26 -0.20 15.27
N ALA A 191 15.22 0.61 14.79
CA ALA A 191 16.62 0.21 14.65
C ALA A 191 17.28 -0.23 15.98
N GLU A 192 16.71 0.16 17.11
CA GLU A 192 17.18 -0.25 18.44
C GLU A 192 16.46 -1.48 19.00
N ALA A 193 15.40 -1.94 18.33
CA ALA A 193 14.72 -3.18 18.71
C ALA A 193 15.59 -4.39 18.40
N ASP A 194 15.45 -5.45 19.20
CA ASP A 194 16.12 -6.72 18.89
C ASP A 194 15.58 -7.26 17.56
N GLN A 195 16.49 -7.62 16.66
CA GLN A 195 16.14 -8.18 15.35
C GLN A 195 15.29 -9.46 15.44
N ASN A 196 15.37 -10.18 16.57
CA ASN A 196 14.53 -11.36 16.79
C ASN A 196 13.06 -11.01 17.11
N ASP A 197 12.79 -9.75 17.44
CA ASP A 197 11.44 -9.28 17.78
C ASP A 197 10.68 -8.79 16.52
N MET A 198 11.39 -8.56 15.43
CA MET A 198 10.85 -8.14 14.14
C MET A 198 10.71 -9.32 13.18
#